data_93a9f33ebfecb0013b0fac453e806b19
#
_entry.id   93a9f33ebfecb0013b0fac453e806b19
#
_cell.length_a   1.000
_cell.length_b   1.000
_cell.length_c   1.000
_cell.angle_alpha   90.00
_cell.angle_beta   90.00
_cell.angle_gamma   90.00
#
_symmetry.space_group_name_H-M   'P 1'
#
loop_
_entity.id
_entity.type
_entity.pdbx_description
1 polymer ?
#
loop_
_entity_poly.entity_id
_entity_poly.type
_entity_poly.pdbx_seq_one_letter_code
_entity_poly.pdbx_strand_id
1 'polypeptide(L)'
;MGIFLVCTYSAAEEYGARPQYIFRRAWRNLENTAVHYDNKWGTVMKENNLVITGMGAVTPVGIGVSEYWNALKEGTCGGGKITRFDAGEMPVQIAAELKDFDPTAYMPKTLARTMDSFMQFAFIAAEQAIADSGLCIESESDRVGIVMGTAMDGVTTVAQTQAAFDEGKRVGPRFVPMTIGNIAAAQIAIAHGIHGPSLTLNTACSAGGDAIMTATMLLNSGEADAVLAVGGESILCPIVVSGLAQAKALSRRNDDPEHACRPFDADRDGFVIGEGGGALLIETEEHAVKRGATIYARLAGWANTSDAHHVTAPCPD
;
A
#
# COMPACT_ATOMS: atom_id res chain seq x y z
N MET A 1 -1.00 13.60 -8.95
CA MET A 1 -1.78 13.56 -7.71
C MET A 1 -0.89 13.01 -6.63
N GLY A 2 -0.50 13.79 -5.66
CA GLY A 2 0.45 13.42 -4.60
C GLY A 2 -0.23 13.49 -3.24
N ILE A 3 -0.11 12.45 -2.44
CA ILE A 3 -0.50 12.46 -1.04
C ILE A 3 0.75 12.64 -0.22
N PHE A 4 0.78 13.68 0.60
CA PHE A 4 1.84 13.89 1.57
C PHE A 4 1.37 13.37 2.93
N LEU A 5 1.97 12.28 3.38
CA LEU A 5 1.79 11.76 4.72
C LEU A 5 2.87 12.38 5.61
N VAL A 6 2.50 13.12 6.62
CA VAL A 6 3.44 13.65 7.61
C VAL A 6 3.28 12.85 8.89
N CYS A 7 4.26 12.00 9.18
CA CYS A 7 4.38 11.30 10.45
C CYS A 7 5.44 12.00 11.31
N THR A 8 5.12 12.36 12.54
CA THR A 8 6.11 12.83 13.52
C THR A 8 6.57 11.65 14.36
N TYR A 9 7.87 11.40 14.35
CA TYR A 9 8.49 10.32 15.10
C TYR A 9 8.97 10.84 16.44
N SER A 10 8.57 10.21 17.56
CA SER A 10 8.94 10.62 18.91
C SER A 10 10.24 10.00 19.46
N ALA A 11 10.90 9.10 18.69
CA ALA A 11 12.11 8.38 19.13
C ALA A 11 13.41 8.89 18.48
N ALA A 12 13.49 10.19 18.12
CA ALA A 12 14.64 10.75 17.38
C ALA A 12 15.92 10.96 18.21
N GLU A 13 15.98 10.57 19.47
CA GLU A 13 17.18 10.78 20.30
C GLU A 13 18.17 9.61 20.32
N GLU A 14 17.82 8.41 19.87
CA GLU A 14 18.72 7.24 19.98
C GLU A 14 19.54 6.87 18.73
N TYR A 15 19.22 7.42 17.56
CA TYR A 15 19.95 7.08 16.33
C TYR A 15 20.43 8.31 15.59
N GLY A 16 21.72 8.64 15.74
CA GLY A 16 22.41 9.82 15.23
C GLY A 16 22.51 9.98 13.70
N ALA A 17 21.40 9.88 12.99
CA ALA A 17 21.32 10.18 11.56
C ALA A 17 20.48 11.44 11.32
N ARG A 18 21.08 12.47 10.72
CA ARG A 18 20.45 13.76 10.42
C ARG A 18 19.87 13.80 9.00
N PRO A 19 18.54 13.69 8.83
CA PRO A 19 17.90 14.13 7.60
C PRO A 19 17.40 15.57 7.77
N GLN A 20 18.29 16.56 7.69
CA GLN A 20 17.94 17.93 8.12
C GLN A 20 17.53 18.89 7.00
N TYR A 21 17.51 18.55 5.70
CA TYR A 21 17.40 19.60 4.68
C TYR A 21 16.12 19.64 3.84
N ILE A 22 15.42 18.54 3.63
CA ILE A 22 14.21 18.54 2.79
C ILE A 22 12.95 18.86 3.62
N PHE A 23 12.89 18.42 4.86
CA PHE A 23 11.70 18.58 5.71
C PHE A 23 11.52 20.00 6.30
N ARG A 24 12.58 20.76 6.55
CA ARG A 24 12.46 22.10 7.18
C ARG A 24 11.76 23.15 6.32
N ARG A 25 11.79 23.03 5.00
CA ARG A 25 11.12 24.01 4.12
C ARG A 25 9.63 23.72 3.98
N ALA A 26 9.26 22.44 3.92
CA ALA A 26 7.86 22.00 3.95
C ALA A 26 7.22 22.29 5.32
N TRP A 27 7.94 22.09 6.43
CA TRP A 27 7.43 22.31 7.78
C TRP A 27 7.06 23.76 8.08
N ARG A 28 7.88 24.75 7.67
CA ARG A 28 7.55 26.18 7.89
C ARG A 28 6.32 26.66 7.12
N ASN A 29 5.96 25.99 6.03
CA ASN A 29 4.74 26.30 5.30
C ASN A 29 3.51 25.63 5.94
N LEU A 30 3.68 24.51 6.63
CA LEU A 30 2.57 23.81 7.29
C LEU A 30 2.15 24.47 8.63
N GLU A 31 3.06 25.07 9.37
CA GLU A 31 2.72 25.83 10.59
C GLU A 31 1.80 27.04 10.30
N ASN A 32 1.81 27.54 9.05
CA ASN A 32 0.97 28.67 8.62
C ASN A 32 -0.28 28.26 7.84
N THR A 33 -0.49 26.96 7.58
CA THR A 33 -1.64 26.42 6.86
C THR A 33 -2.42 25.38 7.67
N ALA A 34 -2.57 25.58 8.97
CA ALA A 34 -3.66 24.96 9.70
C ALA A 34 -4.97 25.48 9.06
N VAL A 35 -5.49 24.77 8.08
CA VAL A 35 -6.78 25.05 7.50
C VAL A 35 -7.80 24.69 8.56
N HIS A 36 -8.20 25.67 9.36
CA HIS A 36 -9.42 25.58 10.13
C HIS A 36 -10.58 25.49 9.13
N TYR A 37 -11.10 24.30 8.90
CA TYR A 37 -12.38 24.13 8.25
C TYR A 37 -13.43 24.76 9.17
N ASP A 38 -13.86 25.97 8.84
CA ASP A 38 -15.01 26.63 9.46
C ASP A 38 -16.26 25.86 9.02
N ASN A 39 -16.68 24.93 9.88
CA ASN A 39 -17.82 24.04 9.60
C ASN A 39 -19.13 24.82 9.65
N LYS A 40 -19.56 25.37 8.52
CA LYS A 40 -20.90 25.93 8.35
C LYS A 40 -22.06 24.94 8.60
N TRP A 41 -21.75 23.67 8.85
CA TRP A 41 -22.73 22.58 9.01
C TRP A 41 -22.82 22.02 10.44
N GLY A 42 -22.19 22.65 11.41
CA GLY A 42 -22.50 22.44 12.83
C GLY A 42 -22.13 21.10 13.45
N THR A 43 -21.44 20.22 12.75
CA THR A 43 -20.88 19.00 13.33
C THR A 43 -19.41 19.24 13.67
N VAL A 44 -19.13 19.52 14.93
CA VAL A 44 -17.74 19.55 15.45
C VAL A 44 -17.26 18.10 15.41
N MET A 45 -16.51 17.73 14.36
CA MET A 45 -15.76 16.48 14.40
C MET A 45 -14.69 16.63 15.48
N LYS A 46 -14.67 15.71 16.43
CA LYS A 46 -13.60 15.64 17.42
C LYS A 46 -12.32 15.30 16.66
N GLU A 47 -11.35 16.21 16.60
CA GLU A 47 -10.03 15.88 16.13
C GLU A 47 -9.40 14.88 17.12
N ASN A 48 -9.40 13.61 16.78
CA ASN A 48 -8.72 12.61 17.56
C ASN A 48 -7.24 12.65 17.19
N ASN A 49 -6.36 12.59 18.19
CA ASN A 49 -4.97 12.23 17.91
C ASN A 49 -4.95 10.79 17.39
N LEU A 50 -4.39 10.58 16.23
CA LEU A 50 -4.30 9.26 15.62
C LEU A 50 -2.86 8.74 15.70
N VAL A 51 -2.72 7.45 15.98
CA VAL A 51 -1.44 6.81 16.20
C VAL A 51 -1.33 5.52 15.41
N ILE A 52 -0.11 5.15 15.03
CA ILE A 52 0.22 3.89 14.39
C ILE A 52 0.71 2.94 15.45
N THR A 53 0.07 1.78 15.57
CA THR A 53 0.35 0.78 16.61
C THR A 53 0.75 -0.58 16.05
N GLY A 54 0.60 -0.79 14.74
CA GLY A 54 1.03 -2.02 14.07
C GLY A 54 1.43 -1.77 12.64
N MET A 55 2.41 -2.54 12.17
CA MET A 55 2.97 -2.41 10.82
C MET A 55 3.20 -3.77 10.18
N GLY A 56 3.03 -3.85 8.87
CA GLY A 56 3.35 -5.02 8.07
C GLY A 56 3.88 -4.64 6.69
N ALA A 57 4.79 -5.44 6.16
CA ALA A 57 5.43 -5.20 4.88
C ALA A 57 5.72 -6.50 4.14
N VAL A 58 5.39 -6.52 2.85
CA VAL A 58 5.72 -7.59 1.90
C VAL A 58 6.32 -6.91 0.67
N THR A 59 7.62 -7.02 0.50
CA THR A 59 8.36 -6.26 -0.51
C THR A 59 9.38 -7.12 -1.24
N PRO A 60 9.84 -6.72 -2.43
CA PRO A 60 10.91 -7.41 -3.16
C PRO A 60 12.25 -7.51 -2.42
N VAL A 61 12.44 -6.74 -1.35
CA VAL A 61 13.68 -6.70 -0.55
C VAL A 61 13.50 -7.21 0.88
N GLY A 62 12.33 -7.77 1.21
CA GLY A 62 12.09 -8.39 2.51
C GLY A 62 10.61 -8.55 2.81
N ILE A 63 10.27 -9.64 3.50
CA ILE A 63 8.92 -9.94 3.99
C ILE A 63 8.94 -9.82 5.51
N GLY A 64 8.36 -8.72 6.01
CA GLY A 64 8.42 -8.28 7.39
C GLY A 64 9.10 -6.93 7.53
N VAL A 65 8.62 -6.12 8.48
CA VAL A 65 9.10 -4.73 8.67
C VAL A 65 10.60 -4.69 8.97
N SER A 66 11.10 -5.63 9.80
CA SER A 66 12.51 -5.66 10.16
C SER A 66 13.43 -6.00 9.00
N GLU A 67 13.07 -7.01 8.18
CA GLU A 67 13.83 -7.38 6.99
C GLU A 67 13.83 -6.23 5.97
N TYR A 68 12.65 -5.69 5.68
CA TYR A 68 12.50 -4.55 4.79
C TYR A 68 13.35 -3.36 5.24
N TRP A 69 13.30 -3.00 6.52
CA TRP A 69 14.07 -1.89 7.07
C TRP A 69 15.59 -2.11 6.99
N ASN A 70 16.05 -3.34 7.27
CA ASN A 70 17.46 -3.69 7.17
C ASN A 70 17.94 -3.58 5.71
N ALA A 71 17.19 -4.14 4.77
CA ALA A 71 17.49 -4.04 3.34
C ALA A 71 17.58 -2.57 2.87
N LEU A 72 16.67 -1.70 3.34
CA LEU A 72 16.73 -0.27 3.04
C LEU A 72 17.99 0.41 3.59
N LYS A 73 18.41 0.08 4.82
CA LYS A 73 19.64 0.62 5.42
C LYS A 73 20.89 0.17 4.67
N GLU A 74 20.88 -1.03 4.13
CA GLU A 74 21.97 -1.61 3.36
C GLU A 74 21.98 -1.15 1.90
N GLY A 75 20.94 -0.42 1.46
CA GLY A 75 20.80 0.02 0.07
C GLY A 75 20.47 -1.12 -0.90
N THR A 76 19.88 -2.22 -0.40
CA THR A 76 19.51 -3.36 -1.23
C THR A 76 18.49 -2.96 -2.28
N CYS A 77 18.77 -3.25 -3.56
CA CYS A 77 17.86 -2.99 -4.66
C CYS A 77 17.00 -4.23 -4.95
N GLY A 78 15.68 -4.04 -5.05
CA GLY A 78 14.73 -5.08 -5.45
C GLY A 78 14.55 -5.21 -6.97
N GLY A 79 15.11 -4.27 -7.75
CA GLY A 79 15.03 -4.27 -9.21
C GLY A 79 15.84 -5.39 -9.86
N GLY A 80 15.29 -6.01 -10.90
CA GLY A 80 15.96 -7.11 -11.61
C GLY A 80 15.25 -7.45 -12.90
N LYS A 81 15.75 -8.48 -13.60
CA LYS A 81 15.06 -9.04 -14.77
C LYS A 81 13.73 -9.67 -14.34
N ILE A 82 12.69 -9.49 -15.17
CA ILE A 82 11.40 -10.16 -15.00
C ILE A 82 11.59 -11.67 -15.17
N THR A 83 11.08 -12.44 -14.21
CA THR A 83 11.14 -13.91 -14.23
C THR A 83 9.77 -14.58 -14.30
N ARG A 84 8.69 -13.86 -14.02
CA ARG A 84 7.31 -14.39 -14.02
C ARG A 84 6.80 -14.79 -15.39
N PHE A 85 7.36 -14.22 -16.45
CA PHE A 85 7.06 -14.54 -17.85
C PHE A 85 8.26 -14.20 -18.74
N ASP A 86 8.27 -14.71 -19.98
CA ASP A 86 9.31 -14.37 -20.94
C ASP A 86 9.11 -12.93 -21.44
N ALA A 87 10.01 -12.04 -21.03
CA ALA A 87 10.05 -10.63 -21.42
C ALA A 87 11.17 -10.35 -22.45
N GLY A 88 11.86 -11.37 -22.98
CA GLY A 88 13.05 -11.20 -23.81
C GLY A 88 12.86 -10.32 -25.04
N GLU A 89 11.70 -10.39 -25.68
CA GLU A 89 11.34 -9.58 -26.86
C GLU A 89 10.61 -8.27 -26.50
N MET A 90 10.40 -8.00 -25.21
CA MET A 90 9.69 -6.80 -24.77
C MET A 90 10.63 -5.60 -24.63
N PRO A 91 10.14 -4.36 -24.86
CA PRO A 91 10.95 -3.16 -24.70
C PRO A 91 11.35 -2.90 -23.24
N VAL A 92 10.62 -3.46 -22.29
CA VAL A 92 10.89 -3.41 -20.84
C VAL A 92 10.97 -4.83 -20.32
N GLN A 93 12.09 -5.18 -19.70
CA GLN A 93 12.42 -6.51 -19.22
C GLN A 93 12.75 -6.54 -17.74
N ILE A 94 12.49 -5.44 -17.02
CA ILE A 94 12.87 -5.25 -15.63
C ILE A 94 11.67 -4.91 -14.76
N ALA A 95 11.70 -5.42 -13.53
CA ALA A 95 10.72 -5.13 -12.49
C ALA A 95 11.33 -5.38 -11.11
N ALA A 96 10.67 -4.91 -10.06
CA ALA A 96 10.94 -5.28 -8.69
C ALA A 96 9.87 -6.29 -8.24
N GLU A 97 10.11 -7.58 -8.50
CA GLU A 97 9.19 -8.67 -8.18
C GLU A 97 9.58 -9.40 -6.89
N LEU A 98 8.59 -9.97 -6.20
CA LEU A 98 8.85 -10.88 -5.08
C LEU A 98 9.32 -12.21 -5.66
N LYS A 99 10.65 -12.40 -5.70
CA LYS A 99 11.27 -13.64 -6.17
C LYS A 99 11.09 -14.75 -5.15
N ASP A 100 10.94 -15.98 -5.63
CA ASP A 100 10.84 -17.18 -4.78
C ASP A 100 9.73 -17.12 -3.71
N PHE A 101 8.70 -16.28 -3.95
CA PHE A 101 7.59 -16.11 -3.03
C PHE A 101 6.68 -17.35 -3.02
N ASP A 102 6.60 -18.01 -1.87
CA ASP A 102 5.63 -19.06 -1.60
C ASP A 102 4.62 -18.59 -0.55
N PRO A 103 3.37 -18.28 -0.95
CA PRO A 103 2.34 -17.84 -0.01
C PRO A 103 2.03 -18.90 1.06
N THR A 104 2.33 -20.17 0.82
CA THR A 104 2.02 -21.24 1.78
C THR A 104 2.94 -21.23 3.00
N ALA A 105 4.02 -20.47 2.98
CA ALA A 105 4.83 -20.18 4.15
C ALA A 105 4.13 -19.23 5.16
N TYR A 106 3.12 -18.48 4.70
CA TYR A 106 2.47 -17.43 5.47
C TYR A 106 0.96 -17.67 5.69
N MET A 107 0.32 -18.51 4.87
CA MET A 107 -1.11 -18.81 4.97
C MET A 107 -1.42 -20.24 4.52
N PRO A 108 -2.58 -20.81 4.93
CA PRO A 108 -2.98 -22.15 4.46
C PRO A 108 -3.10 -22.20 2.93
N LYS A 109 -2.61 -23.28 2.33
CA LYS A 109 -2.64 -23.49 0.87
C LYS A 109 -4.05 -23.38 0.26
N THR A 110 -5.07 -23.76 1.01
CA THR A 110 -6.46 -23.65 0.60
C THR A 110 -6.88 -22.20 0.45
N LEU A 111 -6.43 -21.32 1.34
CA LEU A 111 -6.68 -19.87 1.31
C LEU A 111 -5.86 -19.21 0.19
N ALA A 112 -4.56 -19.48 0.11
CA ALA A 112 -3.69 -18.93 -0.93
C ALA A 112 -4.22 -19.15 -2.35
N ARG A 113 -4.83 -20.30 -2.60
CA ARG A 113 -5.44 -20.65 -3.90
C ARG A 113 -6.72 -19.87 -4.24
N THR A 114 -7.28 -19.12 -3.31
CA THR A 114 -8.48 -18.29 -3.53
C THR A 114 -8.15 -16.82 -3.76
N MET A 115 -6.87 -16.47 -3.76
CA MET A 115 -6.37 -15.10 -3.83
C MET A 115 -5.47 -14.90 -5.05
N ASP A 116 -5.65 -13.78 -5.75
CA ASP A 116 -4.62 -13.22 -6.66
C ASP A 116 -3.40 -12.76 -5.83
N SER A 117 -2.25 -12.57 -6.48
CA SER A 117 -1.01 -12.19 -5.80
C SER A 117 -1.14 -10.88 -5.01
N PHE A 118 -1.86 -9.87 -5.53
CA PHE A 118 -2.06 -8.61 -4.80
C PHE A 118 -2.81 -8.83 -3.48
N MET A 119 -3.79 -9.76 -3.46
CA MET A 119 -4.52 -10.13 -2.26
C MET A 119 -3.61 -10.86 -1.26
N GLN A 120 -2.75 -11.76 -1.75
CA GLN A 120 -1.82 -12.51 -0.90
C GLN A 120 -0.84 -11.56 -0.21
N PHE A 121 -0.30 -10.58 -0.93
CA PHE A 121 0.62 -9.59 -0.37
C PHE A 121 -0.09 -8.70 0.66
N ALA A 122 -1.28 -8.22 0.33
CA ALA A 122 -2.12 -7.43 1.23
C ALA A 122 -2.47 -8.20 2.50
N PHE A 123 -2.89 -9.46 2.35
CA PHE A 123 -3.27 -10.33 3.48
C PHE A 123 -2.08 -10.57 4.42
N ILE A 124 -0.91 -10.92 3.90
CA ILE A 124 0.29 -11.17 4.72
C ILE A 124 0.73 -9.89 5.44
N ALA A 125 0.71 -8.74 4.77
CA ALA A 125 1.03 -7.47 5.41
C ALA A 125 0.02 -7.14 6.53
N ALA A 126 -1.27 -7.41 6.31
CA ALA A 126 -2.33 -7.24 7.31
C ALA A 126 -2.12 -8.13 8.53
N GLU A 127 -1.82 -9.43 8.33
CA GLU A 127 -1.49 -10.37 9.41
C GLU A 127 -0.35 -9.86 10.28
N GLN A 128 0.72 -9.36 9.64
CA GLN A 128 1.87 -8.80 10.34
C GLN A 128 1.48 -7.57 11.16
N ALA A 129 0.71 -6.63 10.60
CA ALA A 129 0.30 -5.41 11.30
C ALA A 129 -0.62 -5.71 12.48
N ILE A 130 -1.55 -6.66 12.34
CA ILE A 130 -2.42 -7.11 13.43
C ILE A 130 -1.61 -7.76 14.55
N ALA A 131 -0.72 -8.68 14.20
CA ALA A 131 0.14 -9.36 15.17
C ALA A 131 1.07 -8.37 15.91
N ASP A 132 1.68 -7.43 15.18
CA ASP A 132 2.58 -6.41 15.72
C ASP A 132 1.85 -5.47 16.70
N SER A 133 0.60 -5.11 16.40
CA SER A 133 -0.20 -4.22 17.24
C SER A 133 -0.63 -4.84 18.57
N GLY A 134 -0.73 -6.17 18.64
CA GLY A 134 -1.31 -6.88 19.78
C GLY A 134 -2.80 -6.59 20.02
N LEU A 135 -3.53 -6.05 19.03
CA LEU A 135 -4.95 -5.76 19.15
C LEU A 135 -5.77 -7.06 19.22
N CYS A 136 -6.63 -7.19 20.23
CA CYS A 136 -7.57 -8.30 20.35
C CYS A 136 -8.87 -7.94 19.62
N ILE A 137 -8.91 -8.20 18.31
CA ILE A 137 -10.06 -7.83 17.45
C ILE A 137 -11.36 -8.46 17.92
N GLU A 138 -11.32 -9.71 18.39
CA GLU A 138 -12.53 -10.45 18.85
C GLU A 138 -13.32 -9.69 19.92
N SER A 139 -12.62 -8.94 20.80
CA SER A 139 -13.26 -8.18 21.89
C SER A 139 -13.98 -6.91 21.44
N GLU A 140 -13.69 -6.43 20.22
CA GLU A 140 -14.17 -5.14 19.71
C GLU A 140 -14.40 -5.14 18.18
N SER A 141 -14.80 -6.27 17.63
CA SER A 141 -14.91 -6.55 16.19
C SER A 141 -15.70 -5.51 15.40
N ASP A 142 -16.77 -4.96 15.99
CA ASP A 142 -17.64 -3.95 15.35
C ASP A 142 -16.98 -2.55 15.32
N ARG A 143 -15.90 -2.35 16.08
CA ARG A 143 -15.17 -1.09 16.19
C ARG A 143 -13.83 -1.11 15.43
N VAL A 144 -13.49 -2.23 14.79
CA VAL A 144 -12.30 -2.37 13.95
C VAL A 144 -12.71 -2.33 12.49
N GLY A 145 -12.12 -1.40 11.72
CA GLY A 145 -12.39 -1.27 10.29
C GLY A 145 -11.21 -1.70 9.42
N ILE A 146 -11.48 -1.86 8.12
CA ILE A 146 -10.46 -2.11 7.08
C ILE A 146 -10.65 -1.12 5.94
N VAL A 147 -9.55 -0.52 5.48
CA VAL A 147 -9.50 0.21 4.23
C VAL A 147 -8.38 -0.33 3.35
N MET A 148 -8.76 -0.89 2.21
CA MET A 148 -7.83 -1.44 1.22
C MET A 148 -7.60 -0.44 0.09
N GLY A 149 -6.36 -0.27 -0.34
CA GLY A 149 -5.97 0.49 -1.52
C GLY A 149 -5.30 -0.40 -2.57
N THR A 150 -5.75 -0.33 -3.80
CA THR A 150 -5.18 -1.07 -4.95
C THR A 150 -5.35 -0.25 -6.23
N ALA A 151 -4.65 -0.60 -7.30
CA ALA A 151 -4.69 0.14 -8.56
C ALA A 151 -5.41 -0.63 -9.69
N MET A 152 -5.08 -1.89 -9.87
CA MET A 152 -5.57 -2.71 -10.99
C MET A 152 -6.17 -4.04 -10.55
N ASP A 153 -6.40 -4.21 -9.27
CA ASP A 153 -7.03 -5.41 -8.69
C ASP A 153 -6.39 -6.72 -9.18
N GLY A 154 -7.18 -7.73 -9.50
CA GLY A 154 -6.72 -9.02 -10.01
C GLY A 154 -6.42 -9.06 -11.50
N VAL A 155 -5.85 -8.01 -12.07
CA VAL A 155 -5.52 -7.93 -13.51
C VAL A 155 -4.64 -9.08 -13.99
N THR A 156 -3.76 -9.58 -13.14
CA THR A 156 -2.89 -10.73 -13.45
C THR A 156 -3.71 -12.00 -13.62
N THR A 157 -4.66 -12.26 -12.73
CA THR A 157 -5.62 -13.37 -12.86
C THR A 157 -6.47 -13.22 -14.12
N VAL A 158 -6.93 -11.99 -14.46
CA VAL A 158 -7.70 -11.74 -15.70
C VAL A 158 -6.87 -12.12 -16.91
N ALA A 159 -5.64 -11.61 -17.01
CA ALA A 159 -4.77 -11.85 -18.17
C ALA A 159 -4.43 -13.35 -18.34
N GLN A 160 -4.07 -14.03 -17.26
CA GLN A 160 -3.77 -15.46 -17.27
C GLN A 160 -5.00 -16.33 -17.62
N THR A 161 -6.17 -15.98 -17.06
CA THR A 161 -7.40 -16.71 -17.34
C THR A 161 -7.85 -16.51 -18.77
N GLN A 162 -7.74 -15.30 -19.32
CA GLN A 162 -8.07 -15.02 -20.72
C GLN A 162 -7.18 -15.84 -21.66
N ALA A 163 -5.87 -15.83 -21.44
CA ALA A 163 -4.95 -16.62 -22.27
C ALA A 163 -5.28 -18.12 -22.22
N ALA A 164 -5.58 -18.65 -21.04
CA ALA A 164 -5.99 -20.04 -20.89
C ALA A 164 -7.36 -20.34 -21.55
N PHE A 165 -8.29 -19.39 -21.50
CA PHE A 165 -9.60 -19.52 -22.15
C PHE A 165 -9.47 -19.54 -23.68
N ASP A 166 -8.58 -18.72 -24.25
CA ASP A 166 -8.31 -18.70 -25.70
C ASP A 166 -7.69 -20.03 -26.19
N GLU A 167 -7.00 -20.75 -25.29
CA GLU A 167 -6.51 -22.12 -25.51
C GLU A 167 -7.60 -23.19 -25.31
N GLY A 168 -8.86 -22.81 -25.06
CA GLY A 168 -9.98 -23.73 -24.85
C GLY A 168 -10.14 -24.29 -23.44
N LYS A 169 -9.39 -23.76 -22.46
CA LYS A 169 -9.54 -24.15 -21.04
C LYS A 169 -10.80 -23.50 -20.43
N ARG A 170 -11.37 -24.16 -19.43
CA ARG A 170 -12.56 -23.63 -18.72
C ARG A 170 -12.15 -22.60 -17.67
N VAL A 171 -12.94 -21.53 -17.56
CA VAL A 171 -12.81 -20.56 -16.46
C VAL A 171 -13.24 -21.22 -15.14
N GLY A 172 -12.40 -21.12 -14.13
CA GLY A 172 -12.66 -21.69 -12.80
C GLY A 172 -13.65 -20.85 -11.97
N PRO A 173 -14.33 -21.44 -10.98
CA PRO A 173 -15.34 -20.74 -10.15
C PRO A 173 -14.74 -19.61 -9.26
N ARG A 174 -13.43 -19.59 -9.09
CA ARG A 174 -12.75 -18.58 -8.27
C ARG A 174 -12.35 -17.34 -9.09
N PHE A 175 -12.53 -17.35 -10.39
CA PHE A 175 -12.12 -16.25 -11.27
C PHE A 175 -12.66 -14.91 -10.77
N VAL A 176 -13.98 -14.79 -10.62
CA VAL A 176 -14.59 -13.51 -10.22
C VAL A 176 -14.12 -13.05 -8.84
N PRO A 177 -14.15 -13.86 -7.75
CA PRO A 177 -13.60 -13.45 -6.47
C PRO A 177 -12.12 -13.01 -6.51
N MET A 178 -11.30 -13.63 -7.36
CA MET A 178 -9.87 -13.30 -7.48
C MET A 178 -9.60 -12.01 -8.26
N THR A 179 -10.60 -11.46 -8.95
CA THR A 179 -10.42 -10.26 -9.79
C THR A 179 -11.05 -9.00 -9.21
N ILE A 180 -11.86 -9.11 -8.16
CA ILE A 180 -12.53 -7.97 -7.54
C ILE A 180 -11.73 -7.46 -6.34
N GLY A 181 -11.36 -6.18 -6.36
CA GLY A 181 -10.45 -5.57 -5.39
C GLY A 181 -10.90 -5.64 -3.93
N ASN A 182 -12.20 -5.50 -3.67
CA ASN A 182 -12.73 -5.53 -2.30
C ASN A 182 -12.69 -6.92 -1.64
N ILE A 183 -12.43 -7.97 -2.41
CA ILE A 183 -12.31 -9.33 -1.83
C ILE A 183 -11.02 -9.45 -0.99
N ALA A 184 -9.98 -8.67 -1.25
CA ALA A 184 -8.80 -8.62 -0.39
C ALA A 184 -9.18 -8.19 1.04
N ALA A 185 -9.90 -7.07 1.19
CA ALA A 185 -10.40 -6.61 2.48
C ALA A 185 -11.37 -7.63 3.13
N ALA A 186 -12.26 -8.24 2.32
CA ALA A 186 -13.21 -9.26 2.81
C ALA A 186 -12.49 -10.51 3.34
N GLN A 187 -11.42 -10.98 2.70
CA GLN A 187 -10.65 -12.13 3.18
C GLN A 187 -9.96 -11.85 4.53
N ILE A 188 -9.41 -10.65 4.70
CA ILE A 188 -8.82 -10.21 5.96
C ILE A 188 -9.91 -10.11 7.04
N ALA A 189 -11.06 -9.50 6.72
CA ALA A 189 -12.19 -9.37 7.64
C ALA A 189 -12.70 -10.74 8.11
N ILE A 190 -12.85 -11.71 7.20
CA ILE A 190 -13.28 -13.08 7.52
C ILE A 190 -12.26 -13.78 8.42
N ALA A 191 -10.96 -13.64 8.13
CA ALA A 191 -9.92 -14.31 8.89
C ALA A 191 -9.84 -13.83 10.35
N HIS A 192 -10.17 -12.57 10.60
CA HIS A 192 -10.03 -11.93 11.92
C HIS A 192 -11.37 -11.58 12.59
N GLY A 193 -12.50 -11.84 11.95
CA GLY A 193 -13.81 -11.48 12.50
C GLY A 193 -14.00 -9.96 12.59
N ILE A 194 -13.50 -9.18 11.64
CA ILE A 194 -13.68 -7.73 11.60
C ILE A 194 -15.06 -7.42 11.05
N HIS A 195 -15.90 -6.75 11.82
CA HIS A 195 -17.29 -6.42 11.48
C HIS A 195 -17.52 -4.91 11.30
N GLY A 196 -16.55 -4.07 11.59
CA GLY A 196 -16.63 -2.62 11.37
C GLY A 196 -16.55 -2.24 9.89
N PRO A 197 -16.38 -0.93 9.58
CA PRO A 197 -16.36 -0.44 8.21
C PRO A 197 -15.32 -1.16 7.33
N SER A 198 -15.72 -1.59 6.13
CA SER A 198 -14.84 -2.24 5.16
C SER A 198 -14.96 -1.57 3.81
N LEU A 199 -13.90 -0.93 3.34
CA LEU A 199 -13.86 -0.16 2.10
C LEU A 199 -12.67 -0.57 1.25
N THR A 200 -12.80 -0.43 -0.06
CA THR A 200 -11.68 -0.54 -1.01
C THR A 200 -11.65 0.66 -1.93
N LEU A 201 -10.48 1.23 -2.10
CA LEU A 201 -10.22 2.40 -2.92
C LEU A 201 -9.35 1.98 -4.11
N ASN A 202 -9.76 2.43 -5.28
CA ASN A 202 -9.04 2.20 -6.52
C ASN A 202 -8.64 3.56 -7.11
N THR A 203 -7.57 4.13 -6.56
CA THR A 203 -7.07 5.46 -6.93
C THR A 203 -5.63 5.40 -7.48
N ALA A 204 -5.31 4.30 -8.15
CA ALA A 204 -4.01 4.05 -8.77
C ALA A 204 -2.84 4.23 -7.77
N CYS A 205 -1.78 4.96 -8.15
CA CYS A 205 -0.56 5.13 -7.35
C CYS A 205 -0.81 5.77 -5.97
N SER A 206 -1.93 6.47 -5.78
CA SER A 206 -2.27 7.09 -4.50
C SER A 206 -3.09 6.19 -3.56
N ALA A 207 -3.53 5.01 -4.03
CA ALA A 207 -4.50 4.18 -3.32
C ALA A 207 -4.08 3.82 -1.88
N GLY A 208 -2.80 3.51 -1.65
CA GLY A 208 -2.29 3.25 -0.31
C GLY A 208 -2.36 4.47 0.62
N GLY A 209 -2.02 5.65 0.11
CA GLY A 209 -2.16 6.90 0.86
C GLY A 209 -3.63 7.27 1.09
N ASP A 210 -4.50 7.06 0.10
CA ASP A 210 -5.96 7.28 0.22
C ASP A 210 -6.59 6.29 1.22
N ALA A 211 -6.06 5.08 1.35
CA ALA A 211 -6.47 4.14 2.40
C ALA A 211 -6.17 4.69 3.80
N ILE A 212 -5.00 5.26 4.02
CA ILE A 212 -4.63 5.91 5.29
C ILE A 212 -5.51 7.13 5.56
N MET A 213 -5.74 7.97 4.54
CA MET A 213 -6.63 9.13 4.64
C MET A 213 -8.05 8.70 5.03
N THR A 214 -8.60 7.70 4.37
CA THR A 214 -9.96 7.20 4.64
C THR A 214 -10.05 6.56 6.02
N ALA A 215 -9.02 5.82 6.46
CA ALA A 215 -8.93 5.31 7.82
C ALA A 215 -8.98 6.46 8.84
N THR A 216 -8.26 7.56 8.59
CA THR A 216 -8.30 8.78 9.40
C THR A 216 -9.71 9.36 9.49
N MET A 217 -10.44 9.41 8.37
CA MET A 217 -11.81 9.90 8.33
C MET A 217 -12.75 9.03 9.17
N LEU A 218 -12.65 7.69 9.08
CA LEU A 218 -13.47 6.76 9.85
C LEU A 218 -13.20 6.88 11.37
N LEU A 219 -11.95 7.04 11.77
CA LEU A 219 -11.57 7.24 13.16
C LEU A 219 -12.07 8.58 13.72
N ASN A 220 -11.93 9.65 12.95
CA ASN A 220 -12.38 10.98 13.36
C ASN A 220 -13.92 11.13 13.38
N SER A 221 -14.63 10.40 12.52
CA SER A 221 -16.09 10.35 12.56
C SER A 221 -16.65 9.47 13.68
N GLY A 222 -15.81 8.69 14.36
CA GLY A 222 -16.22 7.76 15.41
C GLY A 222 -16.87 6.48 14.90
N GLU A 223 -16.74 6.17 13.60
CA GLU A 223 -17.23 4.92 13.02
C GLU A 223 -16.39 3.71 13.44
N ALA A 224 -15.12 3.93 13.79
CA ALA A 224 -14.20 2.92 14.28
C ALA A 224 -13.29 3.50 15.38
N ASP A 225 -12.68 2.64 16.20
CA ASP A 225 -11.65 2.97 17.18
C ASP A 225 -10.27 2.52 16.72
N ALA A 226 -10.22 1.52 15.82
CA ALA A 226 -9.04 1.06 15.12
C ALA A 226 -9.37 0.77 13.64
N VAL A 227 -8.47 1.10 12.73
CA VAL A 227 -8.61 0.80 11.30
C VAL A 227 -7.31 0.26 10.74
N LEU A 228 -7.43 -0.88 10.06
CA LEU A 228 -6.35 -1.46 9.29
C LEU A 228 -6.33 -0.82 7.89
N ALA A 229 -5.37 0.05 7.63
CA ALA A 229 -5.10 0.62 6.31
C ALA A 229 -4.12 -0.27 5.57
N VAL A 230 -4.55 -0.86 4.47
CA VAL A 230 -3.80 -1.87 3.71
C VAL A 230 -3.60 -1.40 2.28
N GLY A 231 -2.42 -1.58 1.73
CA GLY A 231 -2.13 -1.46 0.30
C GLY A 231 -1.58 -2.77 -0.25
N GLY A 232 -1.95 -3.13 -1.47
CA GLY A 232 -1.39 -4.31 -2.12
C GLY A 232 -1.56 -4.24 -3.63
N GLU A 233 -0.49 -4.62 -4.37
CA GLU A 233 -0.53 -4.61 -5.82
C GLU A 233 0.38 -5.68 -6.44
N SER A 234 -0.08 -6.28 -7.54
CA SER A 234 0.69 -7.18 -8.39
C SER A 234 0.20 -7.09 -9.84
N ILE A 235 0.86 -6.26 -10.63
CA ILE A 235 0.48 -5.98 -12.04
C ILE A 235 1.46 -6.58 -13.05
N LEU A 236 2.36 -7.47 -12.60
CA LEU A 236 3.39 -8.06 -13.46
C LEU A 236 2.80 -9.15 -14.37
N CYS A 237 2.21 -8.70 -15.48
CA CYS A 237 1.79 -9.55 -16.58
C CYS A 237 2.08 -8.88 -17.93
N PRO A 238 2.22 -9.64 -19.03
CA PRO A 238 2.67 -9.12 -20.33
C PRO A 238 1.84 -7.94 -20.84
N ILE A 239 0.53 -7.98 -20.70
CA ILE A 239 -0.37 -6.93 -21.22
C ILE A 239 -0.18 -5.60 -20.49
N VAL A 240 0.00 -5.62 -19.16
CA VAL A 240 0.20 -4.39 -18.38
C VAL A 240 1.58 -3.80 -18.64
N VAL A 241 2.63 -4.64 -18.63
CA VAL A 241 3.99 -4.19 -18.94
C VAL A 241 4.05 -3.59 -20.36
N SER A 242 3.41 -4.24 -21.35
CA SER A 242 3.33 -3.71 -22.72
C SER A 242 2.59 -2.38 -22.79
N GLY A 243 1.43 -2.27 -22.12
CA GLY A 243 0.63 -1.04 -22.09
C GLY A 243 1.39 0.15 -21.50
N LEU A 244 2.03 -0.05 -20.35
CA LEU A 244 2.83 0.99 -19.68
C LEU A 244 4.11 1.33 -20.50
N ALA A 245 4.72 0.35 -21.15
CA ALA A 245 5.86 0.60 -22.05
C ALA A 245 5.47 1.42 -23.28
N GLN A 246 4.29 1.17 -23.86
CA GLN A 246 3.74 1.96 -24.97
C GLN A 246 3.38 3.38 -24.54
N ALA A 247 2.90 3.54 -23.32
CA ALA A 247 2.67 4.86 -22.71
C ALA A 247 3.98 5.61 -22.38
N LYS A 248 5.15 4.99 -22.60
CA LYS A 248 6.48 5.52 -22.28
C LYS A 248 6.64 5.86 -20.78
N ALA A 249 5.94 5.13 -19.93
CA ALA A 249 5.96 5.35 -18.49
C ALA A 249 7.09 4.58 -17.80
N LEU A 250 7.59 3.50 -18.44
CA LEU A 250 8.57 2.60 -17.84
C LEU A 250 9.99 2.89 -18.32
N SER A 251 10.94 2.72 -17.40
CA SER A 251 12.37 2.71 -17.72
C SER A 251 12.70 1.53 -18.64
N ARG A 252 13.58 1.80 -19.62
CA ARG A 252 14.10 0.80 -20.56
C ARG A 252 15.55 0.42 -20.27
N ARG A 253 16.06 0.72 -19.08
CA ARG A 253 17.43 0.36 -18.64
C ARG A 253 17.54 -1.13 -18.34
N ASN A 254 17.24 -1.97 -19.33
CA ASN A 254 17.24 -3.41 -19.20
C ASN A 254 18.62 -3.99 -18.83
N ASP A 255 19.69 -3.29 -19.15
CA ASP A 255 21.07 -3.70 -18.89
C ASP A 255 21.56 -3.30 -17.48
N ASP A 256 20.86 -2.39 -16.81
CA ASP A 256 21.20 -1.88 -15.49
C ASP A 256 19.96 -1.72 -14.60
N PRO A 257 19.31 -2.84 -14.22
CA PRO A 257 18.05 -2.82 -13.48
C PRO A 257 18.19 -2.21 -12.07
N GLU A 258 19.37 -2.32 -11.44
CA GLU A 258 19.62 -1.81 -10.09
C GLU A 258 19.59 -0.27 -10.04
N HIS A 259 19.96 0.40 -11.12
CA HIS A 259 19.98 1.86 -11.22
C HIS A 259 18.89 2.41 -12.13
N ALA A 260 17.92 1.59 -12.55
CA ALA A 260 16.84 2.02 -13.44
C ALA A 260 15.85 2.97 -12.73
N CYS A 261 15.51 2.67 -11.46
CA CYS A 261 14.65 3.55 -10.65
C CYS A 261 15.51 4.67 -10.03
N ARG A 262 15.43 5.86 -10.61
CA ARG A 262 16.23 7.04 -10.21
C ARG A 262 15.38 8.31 -10.13
N PRO A 263 14.52 8.43 -9.12
CA PRO A 263 13.66 9.60 -8.95
C PRO A 263 14.49 10.87 -8.78
N PHE A 264 14.03 11.97 -9.40
CA PHE A 264 14.67 13.29 -9.44
C PHE A 264 15.99 13.38 -10.21
N ASP A 265 16.53 12.29 -10.73
CA ASP A 265 17.72 12.28 -11.57
C ASP A 265 17.43 12.94 -12.94
N ALA A 266 18.43 13.65 -13.50
CA ALA A 266 18.30 14.27 -14.82
C ALA A 266 18.13 13.24 -15.95
N ASP A 267 18.76 12.07 -15.79
CA ASP A 267 18.75 10.99 -16.78
C ASP A 267 17.67 9.93 -16.53
N ARG A 268 16.66 10.22 -15.69
CA ARG A 268 15.52 9.31 -15.48
C ARG A 268 14.73 9.14 -16.77
N ASP A 269 14.31 7.91 -17.05
CA ASP A 269 13.62 7.53 -18.29
C ASP A 269 12.29 6.81 -18.06
N GLY A 270 11.81 6.78 -16.83
CA GLY A 270 10.56 6.14 -16.44
C GLY A 270 10.67 5.47 -15.08
N PHE A 271 9.57 4.87 -14.62
CA PHE A 271 9.57 4.10 -13.37
C PHE A 271 9.82 2.61 -13.61
N VAL A 272 10.11 1.87 -12.57
CA VAL A 272 10.21 0.40 -12.56
C VAL A 272 8.97 -0.14 -11.83
N ILE A 273 8.25 -1.08 -12.45
CA ILE A 273 7.10 -1.72 -11.81
C ILE A 273 7.59 -2.51 -10.59
N GLY A 274 6.95 -2.30 -9.45
CA GLY A 274 7.11 -3.10 -8.26
C GLY A 274 5.83 -3.84 -7.91
N GLU A 275 5.95 -4.87 -7.09
CA GLU A 275 4.83 -5.56 -6.47
C GLU A 275 5.05 -5.68 -4.96
N GLY A 276 3.98 -5.88 -4.22
CA GLY A 276 4.06 -6.05 -2.78
C GLY A 276 2.81 -5.61 -2.04
N GLY A 277 2.92 -5.56 -0.72
CA GLY A 277 1.88 -5.09 0.17
C GLY A 277 2.45 -4.38 1.39
N GLY A 278 1.66 -3.50 1.96
CA GLY A 278 1.94 -2.82 3.22
C GLY A 278 0.67 -2.64 4.03
N ALA A 279 0.78 -2.67 5.35
CA ALA A 279 -0.34 -2.43 6.23
C ALA A 279 0.08 -1.61 7.45
N LEU A 280 -0.83 -0.73 7.89
CA LEU A 280 -0.72 0.02 9.14
C LEU A 280 -1.99 -0.19 9.94
N LEU A 281 -1.86 -0.53 11.22
CA LEU A 281 -2.96 -0.40 12.16
C LEU A 281 -2.92 1.02 12.74
N ILE A 282 -4.00 1.76 12.52
CA ILE A 282 -4.17 3.15 12.96
C ILE A 282 -5.30 3.17 14.00
N GLU A 283 -5.06 3.82 15.12
CA GLU A 283 -6.01 3.91 16.22
C GLU A 283 -6.16 5.34 16.72
N THR A 284 -7.26 5.62 17.42
CA THR A 284 -7.29 6.82 18.27
C THR A 284 -6.27 6.66 19.41
N GLU A 285 -5.57 7.72 19.76
CA GLU A 285 -4.58 7.69 20.86
C GLU A 285 -5.23 7.24 22.19
N GLU A 286 -6.46 7.65 22.44
CA GLU A 286 -7.23 7.25 23.61
C GLU A 286 -7.38 5.72 23.67
N HIS A 287 -7.75 5.10 22.55
CA HIS A 287 -7.91 3.66 22.44
C HIS A 287 -6.57 2.92 22.63
N ALA A 288 -5.52 3.37 21.95
CA ALA A 288 -4.18 2.79 22.02
C ALA A 288 -3.60 2.84 23.43
N VAL A 289 -3.72 3.99 24.13
CA VAL A 289 -3.24 4.17 25.51
C VAL A 289 -4.04 3.29 26.47
N LYS A 290 -5.36 3.23 26.34
CA LYS A 290 -6.23 2.42 27.20
C LYS A 290 -5.87 0.93 27.18
N ARG A 291 -5.51 0.39 26.03
CA ARG A 291 -5.10 -1.01 25.89
C ARG A 291 -3.61 -1.27 26.08
N GLY A 292 -2.81 -0.21 26.35
CA GLY A 292 -1.35 -0.30 26.56
C GLY A 292 -0.56 -0.63 25.29
N ALA A 293 -1.02 -0.16 24.12
CA ALA A 293 -0.35 -0.41 22.84
C ALA A 293 1.02 0.27 22.73
N THR A 294 1.93 -0.33 21.99
CA THR A 294 3.13 0.36 21.51
C THR A 294 2.73 1.37 20.45
N ILE A 295 3.09 2.63 20.63
CA ILE A 295 2.85 3.69 19.67
C ILE A 295 4.15 3.97 18.91
N TYR A 296 4.16 3.67 17.61
CA TYR A 296 5.33 3.89 16.75
C TYR A 296 5.40 5.33 16.25
N ALA A 297 4.26 5.93 15.91
CA ALA A 297 4.20 7.28 15.38
C ALA A 297 2.81 7.89 15.58
N ARG A 298 2.74 9.23 15.49
CA ARG A 298 1.49 9.99 15.40
C ARG A 298 1.24 10.38 13.95
N LEU A 299 0.02 10.24 13.50
CA LEU A 299 -0.43 10.72 12.20
C LEU A 299 -0.77 12.20 12.33
N ALA A 300 0.11 13.07 11.84
CA ALA A 300 0.01 14.51 12.05
C ALA A 300 -0.97 15.20 11.10
N GLY A 301 -1.26 14.62 9.93
CA GLY A 301 -2.19 15.18 8.96
C GLY A 301 -2.15 14.47 7.62
N TRP A 302 -3.08 14.84 6.76
CA TRP A 302 -3.18 14.33 5.39
C TRP A 302 -3.74 15.41 4.46
N ALA A 303 -3.50 15.28 3.17
CA ALA A 303 -4.12 16.09 2.14
C ALA A 303 -4.29 15.28 0.85
N ASN A 304 -5.36 15.52 0.13
CA ASN A 304 -5.61 15.00 -1.20
C ASN A 304 -6.01 16.16 -2.12
N THR A 305 -5.30 16.29 -3.23
CA THR A 305 -5.52 17.35 -4.22
C THR A 305 -5.52 16.78 -5.62
N SER A 306 -6.11 17.50 -6.56
CA SER A 306 -6.08 17.19 -7.98
C SER A 306 -5.62 18.42 -8.75
N ASP A 307 -4.70 18.22 -9.71
CA ASP A 307 -4.25 19.28 -10.61
C ASP A 307 -5.23 19.55 -11.75
N ALA A 308 -6.22 18.69 -11.98
CA ALA A 308 -7.27 18.80 -12.99
C ALA A 308 -6.74 19.18 -14.40
N HIS A 309 -5.53 18.71 -14.73
CA HIS A 309 -4.81 19.08 -15.94
C HIS A 309 -4.91 18.05 -17.06
N HIS A 310 -4.45 16.82 -16.82
CA HIS A 310 -4.36 15.76 -17.82
C HIS A 310 -4.57 14.39 -17.18
N VAL A 311 -5.01 13.38 -17.98
CA VAL A 311 -5.31 12.03 -17.46
C VAL A 311 -4.05 11.34 -16.89
N THR A 312 -2.89 11.54 -17.50
CA THR A 312 -1.64 10.83 -17.13
C THR A 312 -0.45 11.74 -16.89
N ALA A 313 -0.45 12.97 -17.41
CA ALA A 313 0.66 13.91 -17.24
C ALA A 313 0.41 14.88 -16.09
N PRO A 314 1.41 15.13 -15.21
CA PRO A 314 1.28 16.15 -14.19
C PRO A 314 1.18 17.55 -14.81
N CYS A 315 0.59 18.49 -14.08
CA CYS A 315 0.58 19.89 -14.47
C CYS A 315 2.02 20.41 -14.54
N PRO A 316 2.42 21.09 -15.62
CA PRO A 316 3.80 21.58 -15.76
C PRO A 316 4.14 22.74 -14.84
N ASP A 317 3.24 23.28 -14.01
CA ASP A 317 3.35 24.30 -12.96
C ASP A 317 2.12 25.21 -12.88
#